data_f44391c18018e181269b6b31427d97a8
#
_entry.id   f44391c18018e181269b6b31427d97a8
#
_cell.length_a   1.000
_cell.length_b   1.000
_cell.length_c   1.000
_cell.angle_alpha   90.00
_cell.angle_beta   90.00
_cell.angle_gamma   90.00
#
_symmetry.space_group_name_H-M   'P 1'
#
loop_
_entity.id
_entity.type
_entity.pdbx_description
1 polymer ?
#
loop_
_entity_poly.entity_id
_entity_poly.type
_entity_poly.pdbx_seq_one_letter_code
_entity_poly.pdbx_strand_id
1 'polypeptide(L)'
;MSIWIAEDAKVLVQGITGNQGTFHATKMVEYGTDIVGGVTPRKGGQTVDLGGVQSPVWDTMVEAVEATAADASVIYVPPRFAGAAIIEAANAFSQVRGQGVIVCITEGIPTLDMVKAVEHVHNTDGVRLIGPNCPGIITPGDDGGSKIGIMPGHIHAKGRIGIVSKSGTLTYEAVAQTMSIDDGQRSCSGIGGDPVN
;
A
#
# COMPACT_ATOMS: atom_id res chain seq x y z
N MET A 1 2.85 -16.63 -8.51
CA MET A 1 3.26 -15.23 -8.79
C MET A 1 2.05 -14.35 -8.61
N SER A 2 2.14 -13.34 -7.76
CA SER A 2 1.07 -12.35 -7.54
C SER A 2 1.05 -11.32 -8.69
N ILE A 3 -0.06 -10.59 -8.86
CA ILE A 3 -0.19 -9.60 -9.96
C ILE A 3 0.69 -8.37 -9.70
N TRP A 4 0.66 -7.83 -8.48
CA TRP A 4 1.28 -6.55 -8.15
C TRP A 4 2.45 -6.68 -7.19
N ILE A 5 2.33 -7.53 -6.17
CA ILE A 5 3.22 -7.58 -5.01
C ILE A 5 3.52 -9.03 -4.64
N ALA A 6 4.80 -9.34 -4.41
CA ALA A 6 5.22 -10.64 -3.89
C ALA A 6 4.79 -10.82 -2.41
N GLU A 7 4.78 -12.07 -1.94
CA GLU A 7 4.42 -12.41 -0.55
C GLU A 7 5.41 -11.80 0.47
N ASP A 8 6.65 -11.58 0.06
CA ASP A 8 7.79 -11.08 0.83
C ASP A 8 8.18 -9.64 0.48
N ALA A 9 7.29 -8.87 -0.15
CA ALA A 9 7.56 -7.50 -0.57
C ALA A 9 7.81 -6.58 0.63
N LYS A 10 8.84 -5.74 0.53
CA LYS A 10 9.19 -4.70 1.50
C LYS A 10 8.33 -3.46 1.31
N VAL A 11 7.67 -3.02 2.37
CA VAL A 11 6.68 -1.95 2.31
C VAL A 11 7.07 -0.78 3.21
N LEU A 12 6.99 0.44 2.66
CA LEU A 12 7.10 1.69 3.39
C LEU A 12 5.72 2.29 3.65
N VAL A 13 5.55 2.98 4.79
CA VAL A 13 4.30 3.61 5.18
C VAL A 13 4.46 5.12 5.21
N GLN A 14 3.79 5.85 4.30
CA GLN A 14 3.75 7.30 4.33
C GLN A 14 2.68 7.78 5.33
N GLY A 15 3.08 8.62 6.26
CA GLY A 15 2.27 9.04 7.39
C GLY A 15 2.29 8.05 8.57
N ILE A 16 3.35 7.25 8.71
CA ILE A 16 3.50 6.18 9.70
C ILE A 16 3.30 6.65 11.15
N THR A 17 3.66 7.88 11.47
CA THR A 17 3.51 8.45 12.83
C THR A 17 2.11 8.99 13.12
N GLY A 18 1.22 8.98 12.15
CA GLY A 18 -0.19 9.36 12.32
C GLY A 18 -1.01 8.19 12.86
N ASN A 19 -2.11 8.48 13.56
CA ASN A 19 -2.96 7.43 14.17
C ASN A 19 -3.38 6.35 13.17
N GLN A 20 -3.82 6.72 11.97
CA GLN A 20 -4.23 5.75 10.93
C GLN A 20 -3.01 4.99 10.37
N GLY A 21 -1.90 5.70 10.11
CA GLY A 21 -0.66 5.10 9.63
C GLY A 21 -0.12 4.05 10.61
N THR A 22 0.02 4.40 11.88
CA THR A 22 0.49 3.47 12.93
C THR A 22 -0.47 2.29 13.09
N PHE A 23 -1.79 2.55 13.20
CA PHE A 23 -2.79 1.51 13.40
C PHE A 23 -2.78 0.47 12.26
N HIS A 24 -2.84 0.93 11.02
CA HIS A 24 -2.89 0.01 9.87
C HIS A 24 -1.53 -0.64 9.60
N ALA A 25 -0.41 0.05 9.85
CA ALA A 25 0.92 -0.57 9.78
C ALA A 25 1.06 -1.72 10.78
N THR A 26 0.58 -1.54 12.03
CA THR A 26 0.54 -2.63 13.02
C THR A 26 -0.28 -3.81 12.51
N LYS A 27 -1.46 -3.56 11.92
CA LYS A 27 -2.30 -4.62 11.33
C LYS A 27 -1.69 -5.30 10.10
N MET A 28 -0.81 -4.62 9.38
CA MET A 28 -0.04 -5.22 8.30
C MET A 28 1.09 -6.11 8.83
N VAL A 29 1.80 -5.67 9.87
CA VAL A 29 2.82 -6.47 10.56
C VAL A 29 2.20 -7.73 11.20
N GLU A 30 1.06 -7.59 11.90
CA GLU A 30 0.32 -8.74 12.46
C GLU A 30 -0.09 -9.77 11.40
N TYR A 31 -0.31 -9.34 10.17
CA TYR A 31 -0.63 -10.23 9.04
C TYR A 31 0.60 -10.94 8.45
N GLY A 32 1.81 -10.44 8.70
CA GLY A 32 3.06 -10.95 8.15
C GLY A 32 3.70 -10.07 7.08
N THR A 33 3.16 -8.86 6.83
CA THR A 33 3.75 -7.92 5.87
C THR A 33 5.08 -7.37 6.39
N ASP A 34 6.11 -7.38 5.56
CA ASP A 34 7.42 -6.80 5.87
C ASP A 34 7.37 -5.26 5.79
N ILE A 35 7.01 -4.60 6.90
CA ILE A 35 7.07 -3.16 7.04
C ILE A 35 8.50 -2.75 7.41
N VAL A 36 9.23 -2.27 6.44
CA VAL A 36 10.64 -1.88 6.62
C VAL A 36 10.83 -0.48 7.20
N GLY A 37 9.74 0.28 7.40
CA GLY A 37 9.72 1.60 8.01
C GLY A 37 8.68 2.52 7.40
N GLY A 38 8.85 3.83 7.60
CA GLY A 38 7.92 4.80 7.01
C GLY A 38 8.47 6.21 6.90
N VAL A 39 7.65 7.06 6.32
CA VAL A 39 7.99 8.46 6.07
C VAL A 39 7.00 9.39 6.75
N THR A 40 7.53 10.35 7.47
CA THR A 40 6.78 11.49 7.99
C THR A 40 7.71 12.71 8.03
N PRO A 41 7.44 13.76 7.25
CA PRO A 41 8.31 14.94 7.19
C PRO A 41 8.59 15.55 8.56
N ARG A 42 9.83 15.89 8.80
CA ARG A 42 10.36 16.45 10.06
C ARG A 42 10.30 15.50 11.28
N LYS A 43 10.20 14.19 11.03
CA LYS A 43 10.25 13.16 12.07
C LYS A 43 11.30 12.08 11.77
N GLY A 44 12.17 12.33 10.80
CA GLY A 44 13.31 11.47 10.50
C GLY A 44 14.18 11.20 11.73
N GLY A 45 14.70 9.98 11.83
CA GLY A 45 15.48 9.51 12.96
C GLY A 45 14.68 9.01 14.16
N GLN A 46 13.34 9.15 14.16
CA GLN A 46 12.47 8.53 15.16
C GLN A 46 12.18 7.07 14.81
N THR A 47 11.61 6.34 15.77
CA THR A 47 11.03 5.01 15.56
C THR A 47 9.57 5.00 15.97
N VAL A 48 8.79 4.13 15.34
CA VAL A 48 7.39 3.85 15.69
C VAL A 48 7.27 2.39 16.08
N ASP A 49 6.62 2.12 17.19
CA ASP A 49 6.30 0.75 17.63
C ASP A 49 5.05 0.25 16.88
N LEU A 50 5.22 -0.85 16.16
CA LEU A 50 4.16 -1.53 15.41
C LEU A 50 3.82 -2.89 16.06
N GLY A 51 3.42 -2.86 17.33
CA GLY A 51 3.06 -4.08 18.06
C GLY A 51 4.29 -4.90 18.49
N GLY A 52 5.35 -4.22 18.91
CA GLY A 52 6.63 -4.82 19.32
C GLY A 52 7.72 -4.77 18.25
N VAL A 53 7.37 -4.40 17.01
CA VAL A 53 8.34 -4.19 15.93
C VAL A 53 8.68 -2.70 15.84
N GLN A 54 9.95 -2.35 16.08
CA GLN A 54 10.43 -0.96 15.99
C GLN A 54 10.73 -0.60 14.54
N SER A 55 9.93 0.28 13.95
CA SER A 55 10.05 0.71 12.56
C SER A 55 10.68 2.10 12.46
N PRO A 56 11.77 2.27 11.68
CA PRO A 56 12.42 3.55 11.51
C PRO A 56 11.57 4.51 10.68
N VAL A 57 11.75 5.82 10.92
CA VAL A 57 11.07 6.91 10.23
C VAL A 57 12.09 7.78 9.51
N TRP A 58 11.82 8.12 8.25
CA TRP A 58 12.60 9.06 7.43
C TRP A 58 11.79 10.33 7.14
N ASP A 59 12.48 11.38 6.76
CA ASP A 59 11.83 12.63 6.34
C ASP A 59 11.30 12.58 4.91
N THR A 60 11.97 11.82 4.04
CA THR A 60 11.65 11.73 2.61
C THR A 60 11.55 10.28 2.12
N MET A 61 10.79 10.10 1.04
CA MET A 61 10.69 8.78 0.38
C MET A 61 12.02 8.33 -0.26
N VAL A 62 12.81 9.27 -0.77
CA VAL A 62 14.12 8.92 -1.37
C VAL A 62 15.03 8.30 -0.32
N GLU A 63 15.22 8.95 0.83
CA GLU A 63 16.02 8.42 1.94
C GLU A 63 15.54 7.03 2.39
N ALA A 64 14.21 6.87 2.51
CA ALA A 64 13.62 5.61 2.94
C ALA A 64 13.84 4.48 1.91
N VAL A 65 13.65 4.75 0.61
CA VAL A 65 13.85 3.75 -0.45
C VAL A 65 15.33 3.39 -0.61
N GLU A 66 16.24 4.36 -0.51
CA GLU A 66 17.69 4.10 -0.52
C GLU A 66 18.14 3.20 0.65
N ALA A 67 17.60 3.47 1.85
CA ALA A 67 17.96 2.72 3.05
C ALA A 67 17.39 1.29 3.08
N THR A 68 16.21 1.05 2.48
CA THR A 68 15.47 -0.21 2.66
C THR A 68 15.36 -1.04 1.39
N ALA A 69 15.57 -0.45 0.24
CA ALA A 69 15.26 -1.04 -1.07
C ALA A 69 13.81 -1.54 -1.17
N ALA A 70 12.85 -0.78 -0.61
CA ALA A 70 11.45 -1.14 -0.60
C ALA A 70 10.86 -1.34 -2.00
N ASP A 71 9.87 -2.21 -2.11
CA ASP A 71 9.17 -2.57 -3.35
C ASP A 71 7.85 -1.79 -3.51
N ALA A 72 7.28 -1.37 -2.39
CA ALA A 72 6.01 -0.66 -2.38
C ALA A 72 5.93 0.40 -1.27
N SER A 73 5.00 1.34 -1.45
CA SER A 73 4.58 2.25 -0.38
C SER A 73 3.06 2.28 -0.23
N VAL A 74 2.61 2.54 1.00
CA VAL A 74 1.19 2.81 1.27
C VAL A 74 1.01 4.19 1.88
N ILE A 75 -0.03 4.91 1.44
CA ILE A 75 -0.27 6.31 1.80
C ILE A 75 -1.49 6.43 2.71
N TYR A 76 -1.27 6.94 3.93
CA TYR A 76 -2.28 7.27 4.93
C TYR A 76 -2.27 8.75 5.33
N VAL A 77 -1.65 9.61 4.53
CA VAL A 77 -1.60 11.05 4.81
C VAL A 77 -2.96 11.72 4.53
N PRO A 78 -3.28 12.87 5.17
CA PRO A 78 -4.52 13.60 4.91
C PRO A 78 -4.69 13.99 3.43
N PRO A 79 -5.94 14.11 2.93
CA PRO A 79 -6.24 14.32 1.50
C PRO A 79 -5.45 15.45 0.82
N ARG A 80 -5.31 16.58 1.50
CA ARG A 80 -4.57 17.76 0.99
C ARG A 80 -3.08 17.51 0.72
N PHE A 81 -2.52 16.43 1.23
CA PHE A 81 -1.11 16.09 1.07
C PHE A 81 -0.90 14.82 0.22
N ALA A 82 -1.96 14.05 -0.02
CA ALA A 82 -1.84 12.74 -0.63
C ALA A 82 -1.38 12.80 -2.10
N GLY A 83 -1.83 13.79 -2.87
CA GLY A 83 -1.35 14.00 -4.25
C GLY A 83 0.18 14.23 -4.30
N ALA A 84 0.70 15.09 -3.41
CA ALA A 84 2.14 15.32 -3.31
C ALA A 84 2.90 14.05 -2.84
N ALA A 85 2.32 13.28 -1.92
CA ALA A 85 2.90 12.03 -1.42
C ALA A 85 2.98 10.95 -2.51
N ILE A 86 2.00 10.89 -3.44
CA ILE A 86 2.04 10.01 -4.62
C ILE A 86 3.20 10.40 -5.53
N ILE A 87 3.34 11.69 -5.85
CA ILE A 87 4.41 12.20 -6.72
C ILE A 87 5.79 11.95 -6.09
N GLU A 88 5.94 12.20 -4.80
CA GLU A 88 7.18 11.93 -4.07
C GLU A 88 7.58 10.45 -4.12
N ALA A 89 6.62 9.55 -3.87
CA ALA A 89 6.87 8.12 -3.96
C ALA A 89 7.24 7.67 -5.38
N ALA A 90 6.55 8.20 -6.40
CA ALA A 90 6.86 7.89 -7.80
C ALA A 90 8.29 8.30 -8.17
N ASN A 91 8.71 9.50 -7.79
CA ASN A 91 10.07 9.98 -8.01
C ASN A 91 11.11 9.10 -7.29
N ALA A 92 10.87 8.77 -6.01
CA ALA A 92 11.79 7.96 -5.22
C ALA A 92 11.96 6.55 -5.81
N PHE A 93 10.87 5.88 -6.16
CA PHE A 93 10.93 4.55 -6.77
C PHE A 93 11.61 4.58 -8.14
N SER A 94 11.27 5.53 -9.00
CA SER A 94 11.89 5.66 -10.32
C SER A 94 13.39 5.93 -10.20
N GLN A 95 13.79 6.86 -9.34
CA GLN A 95 15.18 7.28 -9.18
C GLN A 95 16.07 6.18 -8.57
N VAL A 96 15.57 5.47 -7.57
CA VAL A 96 16.38 4.54 -6.76
C VAL A 96 16.24 3.10 -7.23
N ARG A 97 15.04 2.68 -7.63
CA ARG A 97 14.72 1.27 -7.94
C ARG A 97 14.41 1.01 -9.41
N GLY A 98 14.03 2.04 -10.17
CA GLY A 98 13.48 1.90 -11.51
C GLY A 98 12.07 1.28 -11.56
N GLN A 99 11.53 0.90 -10.42
CA GLN A 99 10.19 0.32 -10.31
C GLN A 99 9.62 0.46 -8.90
N GLY A 100 8.29 0.42 -8.77
CA GLY A 100 7.63 0.41 -7.47
C GLY A 100 6.11 0.43 -7.58
N VAL A 101 5.45 0.01 -6.49
CA VAL A 101 3.99 0.05 -6.37
C VAL A 101 3.59 1.03 -5.28
N ILE A 102 2.70 1.96 -5.62
CA ILE A 102 2.14 2.95 -4.71
C ILE A 102 0.69 2.57 -4.44
N VAL A 103 0.33 2.42 -3.18
CA VAL A 103 -1.05 2.14 -2.76
C VAL A 103 -1.57 3.36 -1.99
N CYS A 104 -2.54 4.08 -2.54
CA CYS A 104 -3.11 5.26 -1.90
C CYS A 104 -4.48 4.93 -1.30
N ILE A 105 -4.56 4.88 0.03
CA ILE A 105 -5.82 4.59 0.74
C ILE A 105 -6.68 5.85 0.85
N THR A 106 -6.05 7.01 0.93
CA THR A 106 -6.69 8.29 1.20
C THR A 106 -7.82 8.59 0.22
N GLU A 107 -8.97 8.96 0.77
CA GLU A 107 -10.15 9.43 0.05
C GLU A 107 -10.21 10.97 0.06
N GLY A 108 -10.88 11.56 -0.94
CA GLY A 108 -11.17 12.99 -0.97
C GLY A 108 -9.97 13.88 -1.32
N ILE A 109 -9.03 13.37 -2.08
CA ILE A 109 -7.93 14.17 -2.64
C ILE A 109 -8.52 15.22 -3.59
N PRO A 110 -8.09 16.51 -3.52
CA PRO A 110 -8.54 17.51 -4.46
C PRO A 110 -8.32 17.08 -5.91
N THR A 111 -9.34 17.19 -6.74
CA THR A 111 -9.33 16.67 -8.13
C THR A 111 -8.12 17.14 -8.95
N LEU A 112 -7.76 18.43 -8.84
CA LEU A 112 -6.61 18.97 -9.59
C LEU A 112 -5.27 18.40 -9.11
N ASP A 113 -5.16 18.09 -7.81
CA ASP A 113 -3.95 17.45 -7.27
C ASP A 113 -3.88 15.99 -7.73
N MET A 114 -5.05 15.34 -7.83
CA MET A 114 -5.12 13.96 -8.33
C MET A 114 -4.79 13.87 -9.82
N VAL A 115 -5.31 14.78 -10.66
CA VAL A 115 -4.96 14.86 -12.09
C VAL A 115 -3.44 14.96 -12.27
N LYS A 116 -2.79 15.87 -11.53
CA LYS A 116 -1.33 16.02 -11.58
C LYS A 116 -0.58 14.76 -11.13
N ALA A 117 -1.06 14.12 -10.07
CA ALA A 117 -0.44 12.92 -9.53
C ALA A 117 -0.53 11.74 -10.53
N VAL A 118 -1.71 11.52 -11.12
CA VAL A 118 -1.93 10.47 -12.12
C VAL A 118 -1.10 10.72 -13.38
N GLU A 119 -1.11 11.94 -13.90
CA GLU A 119 -0.28 12.32 -15.04
C GLU A 119 1.21 12.07 -14.77
N HIS A 120 1.67 12.45 -13.57
CA HIS A 120 3.05 12.23 -13.17
C HIS A 120 3.41 10.73 -13.12
N VAL A 121 2.56 9.91 -12.50
CA VAL A 121 2.79 8.45 -12.41
C VAL A 121 2.75 7.81 -13.79
N HIS A 122 1.82 8.20 -14.67
CA HIS A 122 1.75 7.67 -16.03
C HIS A 122 3.00 7.99 -16.86
N ASN A 123 3.65 9.12 -16.60
CA ASN A 123 4.89 9.52 -17.23
C ASN A 123 6.16 8.99 -16.52
N THR A 124 6.00 8.15 -15.49
CA THR A 124 7.09 7.57 -14.72
C THR A 124 7.17 6.07 -14.98
N ASP A 125 8.14 5.65 -15.76
CA ASP A 125 8.33 4.25 -16.11
C ASP A 125 8.56 3.37 -14.86
N GLY A 126 8.02 2.15 -14.90
CA GLY A 126 8.21 1.16 -13.84
C GLY A 126 7.37 1.37 -12.58
N VAL A 127 6.72 2.53 -12.41
CA VAL A 127 5.89 2.82 -11.24
C VAL A 127 4.41 2.59 -11.54
N ARG A 128 3.68 2.08 -10.54
CA ARG A 128 2.23 1.85 -10.63
C ARG A 128 1.53 2.42 -9.42
N LEU A 129 0.36 3.04 -9.66
CA LEU A 129 -0.54 3.56 -8.62
C LEU A 129 -1.79 2.70 -8.52
N ILE A 130 -2.14 2.31 -7.30
CA ILE A 130 -3.39 1.65 -6.94
C ILE A 130 -4.15 2.58 -5.99
N GLY A 131 -5.38 2.86 -6.30
CA GLY A 131 -6.16 3.93 -5.65
C GLY A 131 -6.01 5.26 -6.38
N PRO A 132 -6.40 6.36 -5.78
CA PRO A 132 -6.80 6.55 -4.37
C PRO A 132 -8.18 5.99 -4.03
N ASN A 133 -8.61 6.24 -2.78
CA ASN A 133 -9.90 5.76 -2.27
C ASN A 133 -10.07 4.25 -2.48
N CYS A 134 -9.09 3.48 -2.07
CA CYS A 134 -9.07 2.03 -2.23
C CYS A 134 -8.82 1.31 -0.89
N PRO A 135 -9.25 0.06 -0.75
CA PRO A 135 -8.95 -0.73 0.44
C PRO A 135 -7.54 -1.33 0.42
N GLY A 136 -6.83 -1.21 -0.70
CA GLY A 136 -5.48 -1.73 -0.87
C GLY A 136 -5.41 -3.05 -1.63
N ILE A 137 -4.33 -3.78 -1.40
CA ILE A 137 -4.04 -5.06 -2.04
C ILE A 137 -3.61 -6.09 -1.00
N ILE A 138 -3.85 -7.36 -1.29
CA ILE A 138 -3.42 -8.47 -0.45
C ILE A 138 -2.98 -9.65 -1.31
N THR A 139 -1.85 -10.25 -0.94
CA THR A 139 -1.30 -11.48 -1.50
C THR A 139 -1.14 -12.46 -0.36
N PRO A 140 -2.11 -13.36 -0.14
CA PRO A 140 -2.04 -14.34 0.95
C PRO A 140 -0.89 -15.32 0.73
N GLY A 141 -0.15 -15.61 1.80
CA GLY A 141 0.88 -16.63 1.87
C GLY A 141 0.44 -17.83 2.73
N ASP A 142 1.30 -18.82 2.89
CA ASP A 142 1.03 -19.99 3.73
C ASP A 142 1.04 -19.61 5.23
N ASP A 143 1.96 -18.73 5.64
CA ASP A 143 2.15 -18.25 7.01
C ASP A 143 2.00 -16.72 7.10
N GLY A 144 0.96 -16.16 6.47
CA GLY A 144 0.75 -14.71 6.39
C GLY A 144 0.74 -14.21 4.95
N GLY A 145 1.75 -13.46 4.54
CA GLY A 145 1.87 -12.88 3.20
C GLY A 145 1.97 -11.37 3.22
N SER A 146 1.73 -10.72 2.09
CA SER A 146 1.77 -9.26 1.97
C SER A 146 0.37 -8.68 1.91
N LYS A 147 0.05 -7.84 2.89
CA LYS A 147 -1.18 -7.04 2.97
C LYS A 147 -0.79 -5.57 2.98
N ILE A 148 -1.25 -4.80 2.01
CA ILE A 148 -0.97 -3.36 1.91
C ILE A 148 -2.31 -2.62 1.87
N GLY A 149 -2.65 -1.95 2.97
CA GLY A 149 -3.89 -1.20 3.11
C GLY A 149 -4.76 -1.67 4.26
N ILE A 150 -6.08 -1.52 4.11
CA ILE A 150 -7.07 -1.68 5.18
C ILE A 150 -7.91 -2.95 5.07
N MET A 151 -7.69 -3.79 4.06
CA MET A 151 -8.43 -5.05 3.91
C MET A 151 -8.29 -5.93 5.16
N PRO A 152 -9.37 -6.59 5.64
CA PRO A 152 -9.29 -7.52 6.76
C PRO A 152 -8.54 -8.79 6.36
N GLY A 153 -7.35 -9.00 6.91
CA GLY A 153 -6.49 -10.14 6.56
C GLY A 153 -7.11 -11.51 6.84
N HIS A 154 -7.88 -11.62 7.94
CA HIS A 154 -8.45 -12.87 8.42
C HIS A 154 -9.52 -13.52 7.52
N ILE A 155 -10.05 -12.78 6.54
CA ILE A 155 -11.03 -13.33 5.57
C ILE A 155 -10.35 -13.89 4.32
N HIS A 156 -9.05 -13.70 4.16
CA HIS A 156 -8.30 -14.13 2.99
C HIS A 156 -7.46 -15.38 3.31
N ALA A 157 -7.41 -16.30 2.37
CA ALA A 157 -6.52 -17.44 2.41
C ALA A 157 -5.82 -17.64 1.06
N LYS A 158 -4.63 -18.24 1.08
CA LYS A 158 -3.88 -18.57 -0.13
C LYS A 158 -4.64 -19.55 -1.02
N GLY A 159 -4.74 -19.24 -2.32
CA GLY A 159 -5.40 -20.06 -3.30
C GLY A 159 -5.06 -19.65 -4.73
N ARG A 160 -5.98 -19.88 -5.67
CA ARG A 160 -5.73 -19.72 -7.10
C ARG A 160 -6.42 -18.51 -7.72
N ILE A 161 -7.42 -17.95 -7.03
CA ILE A 161 -8.33 -16.95 -7.62
C ILE A 161 -7.74 -15.54 -7.47
N GLY A 162 -7.67 -14.82 -8.59
CA GLY A 162 -7.35 -13.39 -8.61
C GLY A 162 -8.62 -12.55 -8.54
N ILE A 163 -8.66 -11.56 -7.66
CA ILE A 163 -9.78 -10.62 -7.54
C ILE A 163 -9.27 -9.21 -7.81
N VAL A 164 -9.94 -8.51 -8.75
CA VAL A 164 -9.75 -7.06 -8.99
C VAL A 164 -11.10 -6.39 -8.95
N SER A 165 -11.27 -5.39 -8.08
CA SER A 165 -12.56 -4.76 -7.85
C SER A 165 -12.44 -3.26 -7.57
N LYS A 166 -13.37 -2.45 -8.09
CA LYS A 166 -13.54 -1.04 -7.71
C LYS A 166 -14.30 -0.87 -6.39
N SER A 167 -15.11 -1.84 -6.01
CA SER A 167 -15.98 -1.77 -4.84
C SER A 167 -15.31 -2.37 -3.61
N GLY A 168 -15.24 -1.63 -2.51
CA GLY A 168 -14.79 -2.18 -1.22
C GLY A 168 -15.66 -3.34 -0.75
N THR A 169 -16.98 -3.13 -0.66
CA THR A 169 -17.94 -4.13 -0.14
C THR A 169 -18.02 -5.38 -1.02
N LEU A 170 -18.16 -5.20 -2.34
CA LEU A 170 -18.24 -6.35 -3.27
C LEU A 170 -16.93 -7.14 -3.33
N THR A 171 -15.80 -6.51 -3.07
CA THR A 171 -14.52 -7.22 -2.94
C THR A 171 -14.59 -8.27 -1.84
N TYR A 172 -15.09 -7.90 -0.66
CA TYR A 172 -15.19 -8.83 0.48
C TYR A 172 -16.22 -9.92 0.26
N GLU A 173 -17.32 -9.62 -0.42
CA GLU A 173 -18.31 -10.62 -0.82
C GLU A 173 -17.71 -11.64 -1.79
N ALA A 174 -16.97 -11.18 -2.81
CA ALA A 174 -16.27 -12.08 -3.74
C ALA A 174 -15.24 -12.96 -3.01
N VAL A 175 -14.50 -12.40 -2.05
CA VAL A 175 -13.58 -13.15 -1.20
C VAL A 175 -14.34 -14.24 -0.43
N ALA A 176 -15.45 -13.89 0.22
CA ALA A 176 -16.25 -14.86 0.99
C ALA A 176 -16.78 -16.00 0.10
N GLN A 177 -17.23 -15.68 -1.12
CA GLN A 177 -17.71 -16.69 -2.07
C GLN A 177 -16.60 -17.64 -2.52
N THR A 178 -15.39 -17.14 -2.79
CA THR A 178 -14.26 -18.00 -3.16
C THR A 178 -13.85 -18.90 -1.99
N MET A 179 -13.90 -18.42 -0.77
CA MET A 179 -13.64 -19.21 0.43
C MET A 179 -14.70 -20.31 0.64
N SER A 180 -15.96 -20.06 0.26
CA SER A 180 -17.05 -21.02 0.42
C SER A 180 -16.94 -22.26 -0.51
N ILE A 181 -16.11 -22.20 -1.52
CA ILE A 181 -15.82 -23.30 -2.46
C ILE A 181 -14.43 -23.94 -2.21
N ASP A 182 -13.88 -23.74 -1.00
CA ASP A 182 -12.57 -24.23 -0.60
C ASP A 182 -11.42 -23.79 -1.53
N ASP A 183 -11.54 -22.61 -2.16
CA ASP A 183 -10.46 -21.98 -2.91
C ASP A 183 -10.18 -20.59 -2.34
N GLY A 184 -8.93 -20.26 -2.22
CA GLY A 184 -8.49 -18.98 -1.72
C GLY A 184 -8.06 -18.02 -2.84
N GLN A 185 -7.46 -16.90 -2.43
CA GLN A 185 -7.01 -15.88 -3.36
C GLN A 185 -5.52 -16.01 -3.65
N ARG A 186 -5.15 -15.92 -4.92
CA ARG A 186 -3.78 -15.68 -5.35
C ARG A 186 -3.35 -14.25 -5.05
N SER A 187 -4.28 -13.33 -5.30
CA SER A 187 -4.18 -11.93 -4.90
C SER A 187 -5.57 -11.30 -4.93
N CYS A 188 -5.78 -10.30 -4.10
CA CYS A 188 -6.99 -9.48 -4.12
C CYS A 188 -6.56 -8.01 -4.18
N SER A 189 -7.09 -7.28 -5.17
CA SER A 189 -6.77 -5.88 -5.43
C SER A 189 -8.05 -5.05 -5.47
N GLY A 190 -8.21 -4.18 -4.47
CA GLY A 190 -9.21 -3.13 -4.51
C GLY A 190 -8.59 -1.89 -5.15
N ILE A 191 -8.99 -1.59 -6.38
CA ILE A 191 -8.36 -0.51 -7.15
C ILE A 191 -8.95 0.86 -6.90
N GLY A 192 -10.00 0.95 -6.08
CA GLY A 192 -10.59 2.22 -5.67
C GLY A 192 -11.68 2.76 -6.59
N GLY A 193 -12.36 3.80 -6.08
CA GLY A 193 -13.49 4.44 -6.74
C GLY A 193 -13.23 5.90 -7.15
N ASP A 194 -11.98 6.34 -7.16
CA ASP A 194 -11.65 7.70 -7.57
C ASP A 194 -11.95 7.90 -9.07
N PRO A 195 -12.59 9.03 -9.47
CA PRO A 195 -12.97 9.25 -10.86
C PRO A 195 -11.79 9.64 -11.78
N VAL A 196 -10.64 10.00 -11.22
CA VAL A 196 -9.47 10.45 -11.99
C VAL A 196 -8.54 9.30 -12.35
N ASN A 197 -8.52 8.22 -11.54
CA ASN A 197 -7.63 7.07 -11.73
C ASN A 197 -8.41 5.78 -11.93
#